data_e095df6a10bee0f45c7d37bcf19e9e81
#
_entry.id   e095df6a10bee0f45c7d37bcf19e9e81
#
_cell.length_a   1.000
_cell.length_b   1.000
_cell.length_c   1.000
_cell.angle_alpha   90.00
_cell.angle_beta   90.00
_cell.angle_gamma   90.00
#
_symmetry.space_group_name_H-M   'P 1'
#
loop_
_entity.id
_entity.type
_entity.pdbx_description
1 polymer ?
#
loop_
_entity_poly.entity_id
_entity_poly.type
_entity_poly.pdbx_seq_one_letter_code
_entity_poly.pdbx_strand_id
1 'polypeptide(L)'
;PALVQKFMYAAVPPLVPVYAPAGDDLTEHLKRIERFNTRADEPTRWQQQVYTGPDFFAKMLAEKPGNVVVLSGNNAKKTDYILESVKAGLNVLADKPMAITPADFQKLRQAFAIAAEKKVLLYDIMTERFEITTILQRELSLQKELFGELVKGSPTEPAITKESVHHYSKLVAGAPLKRPQWFFDVRQQGDGLVDVTTHLVDLIQWETFPEVILKPADAK
;
A
#
# COMPACT_ATOMS: atom_id res chain seq x y z
N PRO A 1 -9.63 3.91 -1.83
CA PRO A 1 -10.01 5.33 -1.93
C PRO A 1 -11.40 5.60 -1.37
N ALA A 2 -12.43 4.85 -1.79
CA ALA A 2 -13.81 5.06 -1.35
C ALA A 2 -14.04 4.91 0.16
N LEU A 3 -13.35 3.96 0.79
CA LEU A 3 -13.37 3.78 2.25
C LEU A 3 -12.73 4.97 2.97
N VAL A 4 -11.61 5.46 2.47
CA VAL A 4 -10.93 6.63 3.03
C VAL A 4 -11.84 7.85 2.98
N GLN A 5 -12.50 8.09 1.85
CA GLN A 5 -13.44 9.21 1.71
C GLN A 5 -14.63 9.11 2.67
N LYS A 6 -15.10 7.90 3.00
CA LYS A 6 -16.21 7.72 3.92
C LYS A 6 -15.84 7.97 5.39
N PHE A 7 -14.68 7.47 5.81
CA PHE A 7 -14.29 7.48 7.23
C PHE A 7 -13.37 8.64 7.62
N MET A 8 -12.71 9.25 6.68
CA MET A 8 -11.88 10.41 6.91
C MET A 8 -12.61 11.69 6.53
N TYR A 9 -13.58 12.09 7.34
CA TYR A 9 -14.16 13.43 7.43
C TYR A 9 -14.55 14.17 6.14
N ALA A 10 -15.61 14.92 6.23
CA ALA A 10 -16.11 15.86 5.22
C ALA A 10 -15.08 16.90 4.70
N ALA A 11 -13.92 17.00 5.36
CA ALA A 11 -12.86 17.93 4.99
C ALA A 11 -11.80 17.34 4.04
N VAL A 12 -11.81 16.03 3.76
CA VAL A 12 -10.89 15.46 2.77
C VAL A 12 -11.43 15.74 1.37
N PRO A 13 -10.67 16.43 0.51
CA PRO A 13 -11.11 16.67 -0.87
C PRO A 13 -11.45 15.35 -1.55
N PRO A 14 -12.53 15.29 -2.35
CA PRO A 14 -12.87 14.09 -3.07
C PRO A 14 -11.75 13.69 -4.04
N LEU A 15 -11.50 12.39 -4.15
CA LEU A 15 -10.64 11.83 -5.21
C LEU A 15 -11.39 11.92 -6.53
N VAL A 16 -11.34 13.07 -7.16
CA VAL A 16 -12.13 13.33 -8.37
C VAL A 16 -11.49 12.76 -9.62
N PRO A 17 -10.21 13.02 -9.94
CA PRO A 17 -9.61 12.50 -11.16
C PRO A 17 -9.04 11.10 -10.96
N VAL A 18 -9.31 10.22 -11.93
CA VAL A 18 -8.74 8.89 -12.06
C VAL A 18 -8.00 8.80 -13.39
N TYR A 19 -6.70 8.56 -13.32
CA TYR A 19 -5.83 8.35 -14.47
C TYR A 19 -5.37 6.90 -14.47
N ALA A 20 -5.86 6.11 -15.40
CA ALA A 20 -5.55 4.69 -15.47
C ALA A 20 -5.70 4.17 -16.90
N PRO A 21 -5.00 3.08 -17.27
CA PRO A 21 -5.32 2.42 -18.53
C PRO A 21 -6.74 1.86 -18.47
N ALA A 22 -7.40 1.78 -19.62
CA ALA A 22 -8.67 1.06 -19.73
C ALA A 22 -8.46 -0.42 -19.43
N GLY A 23 -9.39 -1.02 -18.70
CA GLY A 23 -9.32 -2.43 -18.32
C GLY A 23 -10.24 -2.81 -17.16
N ASP A 24 -10.15 -4.07 -16.76
CA ASP A 24 -11.01 -4.64 -15.73
C ASP A 24 -10.82 -3.96 -14.36
N ASP A 25 -9.59 -3.58 -14.00
CA ASP A 25 -9.30 -2.91 -12.73
C ASP A 25 -10.07 -1.58 -12.60
N LEU A 26 -10.06 -0.78 -13.67
CA LEU A 26 -10.80 0.47 -13.72
C LEU A 26 -12.31 0.22 -13.69
N THR A 27 -12.78 -0.76 -14.46
CA THR A 27 -14.20 -1.14 -14.51
C THR A 27 -14.69 -1.56 -13.12
N GLU A 28 -13.95 -2.41 -12.42
CA GLU A 28 -14.32 -2.85 -11.07
C GLU A 28 -14.22 -1.71 -10.03
N HIS A 29 -13.28 -0.79 -10.20
CA HIS A 29 -13.22 0.42 -9.37
C HIS A 29 -14.49 1.26 -9.53
N LEU A 30 -14.90 1.56 -10.75
CA LEU A 30 -16.11 2.35 -11.03
C LEU A 30 -17.38 1.66 -10.55
N LYS A 31 -17.53 0.35 -10.74
CA LYS A 31 -18.63 -0.42 -10.16
C LYS A 31 -18.66 -0.34 -8.63
N ARG A 32 -17.51 -0.27 -7.99
CA ARG A 32 -17.44 -0.11 -6.53
C ARG A 32 -17.92 1.28 -6.10
N ILE A 33 -17.54 2.32 -6.83
CA ILE A 33 -18.07 3.68 -6.60
C ILE A 33 -19.59 3.70 -6.76
N GLU A 34 -20.11 3.11 -7.82
CA GLU A 34 -21.55 3.06 -8.06
C GLU A 34 -22.30 2.32 -6.94
N ARG A 35 -21.76 1.20 -6.44
CA ARG A 35 -22.35 0.50 -5.29
C ARG A 35 -22.41 1.37 -4.02
N PHE A 36 -21.43 2.23 -3.78
CA PHE A 36 -21.50 3.18 -2.68
C PHE A 36 -22.50 4.29 -2.91
N ASN A 37 -22.64 4.76 -4.15
CA ASN A 37 -23.59 5.80 -4.50
C ASN A 37 -25.06 5.32 -4.45
N THR A 38 -25.29 4.04 -4.71
CA THR A 38 -26.64 3.46 -4.82
C THR A 38 -27.07 2.61 -3.62
N ARG A 39 -26.24 2.47 -2.60
CA ARG A 39 -26.60 1.68 -1.42
C ARG A 39 -27.78 2.33 -0.68
N ALA A 40 -28.63 1.48 -0.06
CA ALA A 40 -29.83 1.93 0.62
C ALA A 40 -29.53 2.76 1.89
N ASP A 41 -28.44 2.42 2.58
CA ASP A 41 -28.02 3.08 3.83
C ASP A 41 -26.82 4.00 3.57
N GLU A 42 -26.95 5.26 3.94
CA GLU A 42 -25.96 6.32 3.75
C GLU A 42 -25.34 6.36 2.33
N PRO A 43 -26.10 6.55 1.27
CA PRO A 43 -25.57 6.61 -0.09
C PRO A 43 -24.58 7.76 -0.24
N THR A 44 -23.51 7.53 -1.00
CA THR A 44 -22.56 8.59 -1.36
C THR A 44 -22.99 9.27 -2.67
N ARG A 45 -22.34 10.37 -3.01
CA ARG A 45 -22.57 11.11 -4.28
C ARG A 45 -21.23 11.37 -4.96
N TRP A 46 -20.37 10.34 -5.01
CA TRP A 46 -19.04 10.49 -5.59
C TRP A 46 -19.11 10.51 -7.11
N GLN A 47 -18.49 11.51 -7.69
CA GLN A 47 -18.30 11.65 -9.12
C GLN A 47 -16.81 11.67 -9.43
N GLN A 48 -16.38 10.84 -10.37
CA GLN A 48 -14.98 10.77 -10.78
C GLN A 48 -14.84 11.13 -12.24
N GLN A 49 -13.88 11.99 -12.52
CA GLN A 49 -13.42 12.24 -13.88
C GLN A 49 -12.40 11.16 -14.23
N VAL A 50 -12.64 10.44 -15.32
CA VAL A 50 -11.80 9.31 -15.73
C VAL A 50 -11.07 9.63 -17.02
N TYR A 51 -9.75 9.44 -17.00
CA TYR A 51 -8.92 9.54 -18.18
C TYR A 51 -8.19 8.23 -18.44
N THR A 52 -8.35 7.64 -19.64
CA THR A 52 -7.85 6.31 -20.01
C THR A 52 -6.89 6.30 -21.20
N GLY A 53 -6.42 7.46 -21.65
CA GLY A 53 -5.47 7.55 -22.76
C GLY A 53 -4.14 6.85 -22.44
N PRO A 54 -3.36 6.47 -23.45
CA PRO A 54 -2.07 5.79 -23.26
C PRO A 54 -1.05 6.65 -22.50
N ASP A 55 -1.25 7.95 -22.50
CA ASP A 55 -0.46 8.98 -21.82
C ASP A 55 -1.02 9.37 -20.44
N PHE A 56 -1.91 8.56 -19.87
CA PHE A 56 -2.65 8.88 -18.63
C PHE A 56 -1.74 9.40 -17.51
N PHE A 57 -0.59 8.79 -17.33
CA PHE A 57 0.34 9.19 -16.28
C PHE A 57 1.05 10.51 -16.58
N ALA A 58 1.50 10.71 -17.82
CA ALA A 58 2.11 11.97 -18.24
C ALA A 58 1.10 13.14 -18.14
N LYS A 59 -0.15 12.87 -18.50
CA LYS A 59 -1.25 13.84 -18.38
C LYS A 59 -1.51 14.19 -16.90
N MET A 60 -1.56 13.21 -16.00
CA MET A 60 -1.69 13.44 -14.57
C MET A 60 -0.56 14.34 -14.03
N LEU A 61 0.69 14.07 -14.43
CA LEU A 61 1.85 14.87 -14.03
C LEU A 61 1.81 16.29 -14.57
N ALA A 62 1.26 16.50 -15.78
CA ALA A 62 1.12 17.82 -16.39
C ALA A 62 -0.01 18.64 -15.76
N GLU A 63 -1.16 18.02 -15.52
CA GLU A 63 -2.35 18.71 -15.00
C GLU A 63 -2.27 18.97 -13.49
N LYS A 64 -1.65 18.06 -12.73
CA LYS A 64 -1.53 18.15 -11.26
C LYS A 64 -2.85 18.59 -10.59
N PRO A 65 -3.94 17.85 -10.78
CA PRO A 65 -5.25 18.24 -10.25
C PRO A 65 -5.33 18.25 -8.73
N GLY A 66 -4.29 17.74 -8.06
CA GLY A 66 -4.11 17.71 -6.62
C GLY A 66 -2.64 17.65 -6.25
N ASN A 67 -2.36 17.63 -4.97
CA ASN A 67 -0.99 17.57 -4.42
C ASN A 67 -0.63 16.19 -3.85
N VAL A 68 -1.54 15.23 -3.89
CA VAL A 68 -1.34 13.85 -3.44
C VAL A 68 -1.72 12.89 -4.56
N VAL A 69 -0.79 12.00 -4.89
CA VAL A 69 -1.02 10.88 -5.80
C VAL A 69 -1.23 9.61 -5.00
N VAL A 70 -2.34 8.92 -5.22
CA VAL A 70 -2.61 7.59 -4.66
C VAL A 70 -2.33 6.56 -5.74
N LEU A 71 -1.36 5.68 -5.50
CA LEU A 71 -0.98 4.62 -6.42
C LEU A 71 -1.48 3.27 -5.90
N SER A 72 -2.43 2.68 -6.61
CA SER A 72 -2.96 1.35 -6.32
C SER A 72 -3.24 0.60 -7.62
N GLY A 73 -3.01 -0.71 -7.64
CA GLY A 73 -3.17 -1.54 -8.83
C GLY A 73 -1.89 -2.30 -9.17
N ASN A 74 -1.68 -2.54 -10.46
CA ASN A 74 -0.54 -3.31 -10.97
C ASN A 74 0.82 -2.75 -10.50
N ASN A 75 1.71 -3.64 -10.07
CA ASN A 75 2.98 -3.26 -9.44
C ASN A 75 4.14 -3.07 -10.42
N ALA A 76 4.02 -3.58 -11.66
CA ALA A 76 5.14 -3.63 -12.60
C ALA A 76 5.78 -2.26 -12.91
N LYS A 77 4.98 -1.19 -12.91
CA LYS A 77 5.45 0.18 -13.15
C LYS A 77 5.28 1.12 -11.95
N LYS A 78 4.87 0.58 -10.81
CA LYS A 78 4.54 1.41 -9.65
C LYS A 78 5.72 2.23 -9.17
N THR A 79 6.92 1.65 -9.13
CA THR A 79 8.13 2.36 -8.70
C THR A 79 8.49 3.51 -9.62
N ASP A 80 8.30 3.36 -10.93
CA ASP A 80 8.51 4.45 -11.88
C ASP A 80 7.49 5.57 -11.64
N TYR A 81 6.22 5.22 -11.41
CA TYR A 81 5.19 6.22 -11.08
C TYR A 81 5.50 6.96 -9.77
N ILE A 82 5.99 6.26 -8.74
CA ILE A 82 6.44 6.87 -7.49
C ILE A 82 7.55 7.88 -7.78
N LEU A 83 8.61 7.45 -8.47
CA LEU A 83 9.79 8.27 -8.74
C LEU A 83 9.44 9.54 -9.52
N GLU A 84 8.67 9.42 -10.59
CA GLU A 84 8.30 10.56 -11.41
C GLU A 84 7.32 11.51 -10.69
N SER A 85 6.43 10.98 -9.85
CA SER A 85 5.54 11.80 -9.03
C SER A 85 6.30 12.66 -8.01
N VAL A 86 7.27 12.08 -7.28
CA VAL A 86 8.07 12.88 -6.34
C VAL A 86 8.99 13.87 -7.06
N LYS A 87 9.54 13.52 -8.23
CA LYS A 87 10.27 14.46 -9.08
C LYS A 87 9.41 15.65 -9.49
N ALA A 88 8.13 15.42 -9.76
CA ALA A 88 7.15 16.45 -10.08
C ALA A 88 6.71 17.29 -8.85
N GLY A 89 7.18 16.99 -7.66
CA GLY A 89 6.83 17.69 -6.42
C GLY A 89 5.48 17.29 -5.83
N LEU A 90 5.00 16.08 -6.11
CA LEU A 90 3.75 15.56 -5.59
C LEU A 90 4.02 14.66 -4.37
N ASN A 91 3.14 14.73 -3.38
CA ASN A 91 3.10 13.75 -2.31
C ASN A 91 2.57 12.42 -2.87
N VAL A 92 3.10 11.30 -2.37
CA VAL A 92 2.73 9.97 -2.86
C VAL A 92 2.28 9.09 -1.72
N LEU A 93 1.13 8.45 -1.93
CA LEU A 93 0.62 7.38 -1.09
C LEU A 93 0.49 6.13 -1.96
N ALA A 94 1.39 5.18 -1.77
CA ALA A 94 1.50 4.00 -2.63
C ALA A 94 1.07 2.72 -1.90
N ASP A 95 0.26 1.89 -2.56
CA ASP A 95 -0.05 0.56 -2.05
C ASP A 95 1.19 -0.34 -2.11
N LYS A 96 1.28 -1.25 -1.18
CA LYS A 96 2.33 -2.27 -1.14
C LYS A 96 2.17 -3.29 -2.30
N PRO A 97 3.24 -3.91 -2.76
CA PRO A 97 4.63 -3.53 -2.62
C PRO A 97 4.97 -2.30 -3.47
N MET A 98 5.85 -1.44 -2.98
CA MET A 98 6.30 -0.28 -3.74
C MET A 98 7.39 -0.63 -4.77
N ALA A 99 8.06 -1.75 -4.59
CA ALA A 99 9.08 -2.31 -5.49
C ALA A 99 8.95 -3.83 -5.53
N ILE A 100 9.12 -4.44 -6.71
CA ILE A 100 9.03 -5.89 -6.90
C ILE A 100 10.31 -6.53 -7.43
N THR A 101 11.32 -5.72 -7.74
CA THR A 101 12.62 -6.18 -8.20
C THR A 101 13.76 -5.45 -7.47
N PRO A 102 14.98 -6.00 -7.42
CA PRO A 102 16.15 -5.29 -6.89
C PRO A 102 16.44 -3.96 -7.62
N ALA A 103 16.18 -3.89 -8.91
CA ALA A 103 16.33 -2.66 -9.70
C ALA A 103 15.33 -1.59 -9.27
N ASP A 104 14.07 -1.97 -9.04
CA ASP A 104 13.04 -1.07 -8.55
C ASP A 104 13.34 -0.58 -7.14
N PHE A 105 13.93 -1.44 -6.29
CA PHE A 105 14.35 -1.01 -4.96
C PHE A 105 15.37 0.13 -5.00
N GLN A 106 16.32 0.13 -5.95
CA GLN A 106 17.25 1.23 -6.11
C GLN A 106 16.54 2.53 -6.55
N LYS A 107 15.57 2.43 -7.46
CA LYS A 107 14.73 3.58 -7.84
C LYS A 107 13.91 4.09 -6.65
N LEU A 108 13.38 3.18 -5.84
CA LEU A 108 12.60 3.55 -4.64
C LEU A 108 13.47 4.30 -3.62
N ARG A 109 14.71 3.86 -3.39
CA ARG A 109 15.68 4.60 -2.56
C ARG A 109 15.94 6.01 -3.10
N GLN A 110 16.09 6.14 -4.42
CA GLN A 110 16.23 7.44 -5.07
C GLN A 110 14.97 8.30 -4.87
N ALA A 111 13.78 7.71 -4.97
CA ALA A 111 12.53 8.42 -4.77
C ALA A 111 12.42 9.00 -3.34
N PHE A 112 12.80 8.24 -2.31
CA PHE A 112 12.85 8.73 -0.93
C PHE A 112 13.84 9.89 -0.75
N ALA A 113 15.02 9.82 -1.37
CA ALA A 113 15.99 10.91 -1.32
C ALA A 113 15.44 12.20 -1.97
N ILE A 114 14.82 12.08 -3.14
CA ILE A 114 14.20 13.21 -3.84
C ILE A 114 13.00 13.76 -3.05
N ALA A 115 12.19 12.89 -2.46
CA ALA A 115 11.06 13.30 -1.65
C ALA A 115 11.52 14.16 -0.45
N ALA A 116 12.58 13.74 0.22
CA ALA A 116 13.19 14.49 1.32
C ALA A 116 13.74 15.85 0.85
N GLU A 117 14.46 15.90 -0.27
CA GLU A 117 14.97 17.14 -0.87
C GLU A 117 13.85 18.11 -1.23
N LYS A 118 12.79 17.61 -1.87
CA LYS A 118 11.64 18.41 -2.30
C LYS A 118 10.63 18.71 -1.20
N LYS A 119 10.83 18.14 0.01
CA LYS A 119 9.92 18.26 1.16
C LYS A 119 8.50 17.79 0.83
N VAL A 120 8.39 16.71 0.06
CA VAL A 120 7.13 16.01 -0.21
C VAL A 120 7.10 14.69 0.54
N LEU A 121 5.90 14.21 0.84
CA LEU A 121 5.69 12.96 1.57
C LEU A 121 5.65 11.79 0.60
N LEU A 122 6.34 10.72 0.94
CA LEU A 122 6.25 9.42 0.27
C LEU A 122 5.97 8.36 1.34
N TYR A 123 4.77 7.78 1.29
CA TYR A 123 4.31 6.78 2.24
C TYR A 123 3.72 5.56 1.54
N ASP A 124 3.85 4.41 2.19
CA ASP A 124 3.10 3.22 1.85
C ASP A 124 1.68 3.24 2.45
N ILE A 125 0.80 2.35 1.95
CA ILE A 125 -0.54 2.15 2.49
C ILE A 125 -0.55 0.83 3.29
N MET A 126 0.44 0.61 4.15
CA MET A 126 0.45 -0.51 5.10
C MET A 126 -0.50 -0.20 6.25
N THR A 127 -1.53 -1.02 6.42
CA THR A 127 -2.63 -0.76 7.36
C THR A 127 -2.47 -1.48 8.68
N GLU A 128 -1.77 -2.59 8.72
CA GLU A 128 -1.72 -3.51 9.86
C GLU A 128 -1.11 -2.89 11.11
N ARG A 129 -0.13 -2.01 10.96
CA ARG A 129 0.46 -1.28 12.11
C ARG A 129 -0.53 -0.37 12.84
N PHE A 130 -1.62 0.01 12.18
CA PHE A 130 -2.65 0.91 12.73
C PHE A 130 -3.88 0.18 13.23
N GLU A 131 -3.89 -1.15 13.14
CA GLU A 131 -4.94 -1.95 13.71
C GLU A 131 -4.78 -2.03 15.23
N ILE A 132 -5.90 -1.84 15.96
CA ILE A 132 -5.84 -1.75 17.43
C ILE A 132 -5.27 -3.02 18.08
N THR A 133 -5.55 -4.19 17.55
CA THR A 133 -5.02 -5.47 18.09
C THR A 133 -3.51 -5.56 17.89
N THR A 134 -3.00 -5.10 16.77
CA THR A 134 -1.55 -5.07 16.47
C THR A 134 -0.83 -4.05 17.36
N ILE A 135 -1.42 -2.88 17.55
CA ILE A 135 -0.89 -1.86 18.48
C ILE A 135 -0.81 -2.41 19.90
N LEU A 136 -1.90 -3.03 20.39
CA LEU A 136 -1.93 -3.63 21.72
C LEU A 136 -0.92 -4.77 21.86
N GLN A 137 -0.78 -5.65 20.85
CA GLN A 137 0.22 -6.70 20.86
C GLN A 137 1.62 -6.13 21.01
N ARG A 138 1.97 -5.10 20.24
CA ARG A 138 3.27 -4.42 20.34
C ARG A 138 3.48 -3.81 21.72
N GLU A 139 2.55 -3.02 22.21
CA GLU A 139 2.67 -2.36 23.51
C GLU A 139 2.80 -3.36 24.66
N LEU A 140 2.05 -4.46 24.61
CA LEU A 140 2.14 -5.52 25.60
C LEU A 140 3.47 -6.28 25.51
N SER A 141 3.92 -6.65 24.31
CA SER A 141 5.18 -7.39 24.12
C SER A 141 6.43 -6.59 24.60
N LEU A 142 6.34 -5.28 24.65
CA LEU A 142 7.40 -4.43 25.16
C LEU A 142 7.42 -4.30 26.71
N GLN A 143 6.42 -4.87 27.40
CA GLN A 143 6.37 -4.84 28.87
C GLN A 143 7.28 -5.94 29.44
N LYS A 144 8.55 -5.60 29.64
CA LYS A 144 9.58 -6.55 30.11
C LYS A 144 9.27 -7.19 31.45
N GLU A 145 8.57 -6.50 32.34
CA GLU A 145 8.16 -7.02 33.65
C GLU A 145 7.15 -8.16 33.54
N LEU A 146 6.36 -8.19 32.46
CA LEU A 146 5.33 -9.21 32.22
C LEU A 146 5.83 -10.35 31.34
N PHE A 147 6.54 -10.02 30.26
CA PHE A 147 6.89 -10.96 29.20
C PHE A 147 8.41 -11.23 29.10
N GLY A 148 9.24 -10.55 29.88
CA GLY A 148 10.68 -10.67 29.81
C GLY A 148 11.29 -9.95 28.60
N GLU A 149 12.44 -10.42 28.18
CA GLU A 149 13.13 -9.88 26.99
C GLU A 149 13.05 -10.85 25.84
N LEU A 150 13.12 -10.30 24.62
CA LEU A 150 13.19 -11.11 23.40
C LEU A 150 14.38 -12.05 23.47
N VAL A 151 14.13 -13.35 23.36
CA VAL A 151 15.20 -14.37 23.35
C VAL A 151 15.97 -14.28 22.04
N LYS A 152 17.25 -14.68 22.10
CA LYS A 152 18.07 -14.78 20.90
C LYS A 152 17.76 -16.10 20.19
N GLY A 153 17.21 -16.02 18.99
CA GLY A 153 16.92 -17.18 18.16
C GLY A 153 18.12 -17.68 17.33
N SER A 154 17.88 -18.75 16.62
CA SER A 154 18.75 -19.33 15.62
C SER A 154 17.97 -19.73 14.37
N PRO A 155 18.61 -20.09 13.24
CA PRO A 155 17.91 -20.59 12.07
C PRO A 155 17.07 -21.86 12.33
N THR A 156 17.44 -22.67 13.31
CA THR A 156 16.70 -23.90 13.69
C THR A 156 15.72 -23.70 14.83
N GLU A 157 15.90 -22.64 15.62
CA GLU A 157 15.04 -22.27 16.74
C GLU A 157 14.78 -20.77 16.68
N PRO A 158 13.90 -20.30 15.80
CA PRO A 158 13.64 -18.88 15.65
C PRO A 158 12.97 -18.31 16.91
N ALA A 159 13.42 -17.13 17.33
CA ALA A 159 12.84 -16.44 18.49
C ALA A 159 11.40 -15.97 18.23
N ILE A 160 11.08 -15.73 16.97
CA ILE A 160 9.76 -15.27 16.55
C ILE A 160 9.32 -16.11 15.36
N THR A 161 8.10 -16.60 15.44
CA THR A 161 7.41 -17.22 14.30
C THR A 161 6.11 -16.46 14.07
N LYS A 162 5.79 -16.19 12.81
CA LYS A 162 4.55 -15.57 12.42
C LYS A 162 3.97 -16.31 11.24
N GLU A 163 2.73 -16.74 11.38
CA GLU A 163 2.00 -17.48 10.36
C GLU A 163 0.78 -16.68 9.92
N SER A 164 0.49 -16.70 8.64
CA SER A 164 -0.70 -16.09 8.08
C SER A 164 -1.29 -16.99 7.01
N VAL A 165 -2.62 -17.04 6.96
CA VAL A 165 -3.35 -17.72 5.91
C VAL A 165 -3.86 -16.68 4.91
N HIS A 166 -3.40 -16.77 3.67
CA HIS A 166 -3.91 -15.96 2.58
C HIS A 166 -4.90 -16.76 1.74
N HIS A 167 -6.17 -16.54 2.00
CA HIS A 167 -7.22 -17.29 1.32
C HIS A 167 -7.27 -16.95 -0.17
N TYR A 168 -7.28 -17.98 -1.01
CA TYR A 168 -7.45 -17.86 -2.45
C TYR A 168 -8.80 -17.24 -2.82
N SER A 169 -9.85 -17.58 -2.10
CA SER A 169 -11.20 -17.06 -2.26
C SER A 169 -11.71 -16.50 -0.94
N LYS A 170 -12.21 -15.27 -0.96
CA LYS A 170 -12.82 -14.63 0.20
C LYS A 170 -13.90 -13.64 -0.20
N LEU A 171 -14.80 -13.34 0.72
CA LEU A 171 -15.76 -12.26 0.59
C LEU A 171 -15.17 -10.95 1.14
N VAL A 172 -15.31 -9.88 0.40
CA VAL A 172 -14.94 -8.54 0.85
C VAL A 172 -16.17 -7.65 0.73
N ALA A 173 -16.62 -7.10 1.84
CA ALA A 173 -17.87 -6.34 1.94
C ALA A 173 -19.09 -7.09 1.33
N GLY A 174 -19.20 -8.39 1.62
CA GLY A 174 -20.30 -9.24 1.16
C GLY A 174 -20.21 -9.70 -0.30
N ALA A 175 -19.18 -9.33 -1.05
CA ALA A 175 -19.00 -9.75 -2.44
C ALA A 175 -17.74 -10.60 -2.62
N PRO A 176 -17.77 -11.64 -3.49
CA PRO A 176 -16.58 -12.43 -3.80
C PRO A 176 -15.46 -11.54 -4.34
N LEU A 177 -14.27 -11.67 -3.74
CA LEU A 177 -13.07 -11.00 -4.26
C LEU A 177 -12.61 -11.71 -5.53
N LYS A 178 -12.64 -10.99 -6.65
CA LYS A 178 -12.05 -11.44 -7.91
C LYS A 178 -10.67 -10.82 -8.06
N ARG A 179 -9.67 -11.67 -8.29
CA ARG A 179 -8.31 -11.22 -8.60
C ARG A 179 -8.18 -10.98 -10.11
N PRO A 180 -7.59 -9.88 -10.56
CA PRO A 180 -7.29 -9.69 -11.97
C PRO A 180 -6.24 -10.70 -12.45
N GLN A 181 -6.20 -10.98 -13.74
CA GLN A 181 -5.28 -11.98 -14.29
C GLN A 181 -3.80 -11.66 -13.99
N TRP A 182 -3.42 -10.39 -14.04
CA TRP A 182 -2.04 -9.95 -13.76
C TRP A 182 -1.58 -10.26 -12.33
N PHE A 183 -2.49 -10.42 -11.40
CA PHE A 183 -2.19 -10.75 -10.01
C PHE A 183 -1.45 -12.10 -9.86
N PHE A 184 -1.63 -13.01 -10.82
CA PHE A 184 -1.00 -14.32 -10.84
C PHE A 184 0.31 -14.34 -11.64
N ASP A 185 0.74 -13.21 -12.19
CA ASP A 185 2.02 -13.06 -12.90
C ASP A 185 3.02 -12.35 -11.96
N VAL A 186 4.02 -13.07 -11.48
CA VAL A 186 5.06 -12.54 -10.58
C VAL A 186 5.85 -11.37 -11.16
N ARG A 187 5.89 -11.24 -12.51
CA ARG A 187 6.54 -10.09 -13.17
C ARG A 187 5.71 -8.81 -13.02
N GLN A 188 4.44 -8.93 -12.68
CA GLN A 188 3.51 -7.82 -12.53
C GLN A 188 3.12 -7.58 -11.08
N GLN A 189 2.95 -8.65 -10.30
CA GLN A 189 2.54 -8.60 -8.91
C GLN A 189 3.74 -8.55 -7.95
N GLY A 190 4.84 -9.19 -8.29
CA GLY A 190 5.88 -9.61 -7.38
C GLY A 190 5.64 -11.03 -6.89
N ASP A 191 6.65 -11.66 -6.31
CA ASP A 191 6.52 -12.99 -5.72
C ASP A 191 5.82 -12.94 -4.34
N GLY A 192 5.56 -14.11 -3.76
CA GLY A 192 4.84 -14.22 -2.49
C GLY A 192 5.54 -13.52 -1.32
N LEU A 193 6.88 -13.40 -1.34
CA LEU A 193 7.64 -12.70 -0.32
C LEU A 193 7.38 -11.19 -0.38
N VAL A 194 7.29 -10.64 -1.58
CA VAL A 194 7.08 -9.19 -1.78
C VAL A 194 5.62 -8.80 -1.61
N ASP A 195 4.68 -9.68 -1.98
CA ASP A 195 3.25 -9.35 -1.89
C ASP A 195 2.67 -9.60 -0.50
N VAL A 196 2.66 -10.85 -0.04
CA VAL A 196 1.96 -11.24 1.21
C VAL A 196 2.88 -11.19 2.40
N THR A 197 4.07 -11.79 2.29
CA THR A 197 5.00 -11.90 3.41
C THR A 197 5.57 -10.55 3.84
N THR A 198 5.49 -9.54 2.99
CA THR A 198 5.87 -8.16 3.34
C THR A 198 5.13 -7.67 4.60
N HIS A 199 3.84 -8.01 4.76
CA HIS A 199 3.08 -7.67 5.96
C HIS A 199 3.65 -8.32 7.22
N LEU A 200 4.04 -9.60 7.13
CA LEU A 200 4.59 -10.33 8.28
C LEU A 200 5.96 -9.80 8.67
N VAL A 201 6.83 -9.58 7.69
CA VAL A 201 8.19 -9.02 7.91
C VAL A 201 8.09 -7.61 8.50
N ASP A 202 7.20 -6.79 7.96
CA ASP A 202 6.99 -5.43 8.44
C ASP A 202 6.56 -5.41 9.91
N LEU A 203 5.57 -6.22 10.29
CA LEU A 203 5.09 -6.29 11.66
C LEU A 203 6.14 -6.83 12.63
N ILE A 204 6.88 -7.88 12.23
CA ILE A 204 7.98 -8.40 13.08
C ILE A 204 9.01 -7.30 13.34
N GLN A 205 9.44 -6.60 12.31
CA GLN A 205 10.42 -5.52 12.47
C GLN A 205 9.89 -4.38 13.34
N TRP A 206 8.66 -3.97 13.13
CA TRP A 206 8.04 -2.88 13.88
C TRP A 206 7.75 -3.23 15.34
N GLU A 207 7.37 -4.48 15.62
CA GLU A 207 7.07 -4.94 16.97
C GLU A 207 8.34 -5.18 17.80
N THR A 208 9.38 -5.76 17.20
CA THR A 208 10.56 -6.25 17.94
C THR A 208 11.77 -5.32 17.91
N PHE A 209 11.84 -4.43 16.93
CA PHE A 209 12.96 -3.49 16.80
C PHE A 209 12.46 -2.03 16.76
N PRO A 210 11.76 -1.58 17.82
CA PRO A 210 11.25 -0.21 17.85
C PRO A 210 12.42 0.79 17.75
N GLU A 211 12.25 1.77 16.87
CA GLU A 211 13.22 2.87 16.65
C GLU A 211 14.60 2.43 16.12
N VAL A 212 14.74 1.17 15.69
CA VAL A 212 15.98 0.66 15.09
C VAL A 212 15.89 0.75 13.57
N ILE A 213 16.87 1.39 12.95
CA ILE A 213 17.02 1.37 11.50
C ILE A 213 17.78 0.11 11.11
N LEU A 214 17.07 -0.89 10.59
CA LEU A 214 17.66 -2.12 10.10
C LEU A 214 18.44 -1.86 8.80
N LYS A 215 19.61 -2.48 8.69
CA LYS A 215 20.49 -2.38 7.52
C LYS A 215 20.52 -3.72 6.78
N PRO A 216 20.85 -3.73 5.47
CA PRO A 216 20.99 -5.00 4.73
C PRO A 216 21.97 -5.99 5.37
N ALA A 217 22.98 -5.51 6.11
CA ALA A 217 23.92 -6.36 6.83
C ALA A 217 23.33 -7.06 8.06
N ASP A 218 22.19 -6.60 8.56
CA ASP A 218 21.49 -7.21 9.70
C ASP A 218 20.66 -8.41 9.25
N ALA A 219 20.36 -8.52 7.94
CA ALA A 219 19.70 -9.68 7.34
C ALA A 219 20.77 -10.74 6.97
N LYS A 220 20.57 -11.96 7.46
CA LYS A 220 21.48 -13.10 7.19
C LYS A 220 20.74 -14.23 6.49
#